data_617baa4e74f2367b23c9e9f105dd30bd
#
_entry.id   617baa4e74f2367b23c9e9f105dd30bd
#
_cell.length_a   1.000
_cell.length_b   1.000
_cell.length_c   1.000
_cell.angle_alpha   90.00
_cell.angle_beta   90.00
_cell.angle_gamma   90.00
#
_symmetry.space_group_name_H-M   'P 1'
#
loop_
_entity.id
_entity.type
_entity.pdbx_description
1 polymer ?
#
loop_
_entity_poly.entity_id
_entity_poly.type
_entity_poly.pdbx_seq_one_letter_code
_entity_poly.pdbx_strand_id
1 'polypeptide(L)'
;MGDTSHMRTTLRRGLAGLGAGALLLGGAQIVTQSAASALPGLVRTTATSAPGSTVEKSQTVNCPKGKKVLGGAGRVDGAPNGEVGLTFSSPVNGGAGFTVSAAEDADGTTANWTVTAIAFCSNEPAGLQYVQHTFTAGSTKSRWSSITCPKGKKVLGAGGRVSGAKGRAVLTGVVPSEDGRTITATAYEDEAGTTANWSVTALATCVKPSKGLEIVQAGTAQSSDVSIAAAPLSCPEGTRLHGVAGEVGGGNGEVRLRALDDDGDDTATARAAEDANGTDRMWSVRTYGICAA
;
A
#
# COMPACT_ATOMS: atom_id res chain seq x y z
N MET A 1 11.32 16.25 65.68
CA MET A 1 10.08 16.23 66.47
C MET A 1 9.18 15.27 65.74
N GLY A 2 9.20 14.03 66.06
CA GLY A 2 8.61 13.24 67.17
C GLY A 2 7.18 12.98 66.74
N ASP A 3 6.68 11.80 66.65
CA ASP A 3 6.73 10.71 67.63
C ASP A 3 6.20 9.40 66.99
N THR A 4 6.79 8.31 67.42
CA THR A 4 6.44 6.90 67.19
C THR A 4 5.31 6.50 68.11
N SER A 5 4.45 5.56 67.68
CA SER A 5 3.70 4.73 68.62
C SER A 5 3.36 3.35 68.06
N HIS A 6 3.98 2.38 68.67
CA HIS A 6 3.68 0.92 68.61
C HIS A 6 2.35 0.61 69.34
N MET A 7 1.66 -0.50 68.95
CA MET A 7 1.17 -1.53 69.86
C MET A 7 0.45 -2.66 69.09
N ARG A 8 1.03 -3.79 69.04
CA ARG A 8 0.92 -5.07 69.82
C ARG A 8 -0.41 -5.84 69.67
N THR A 9 -0.23 -6.93 68.99
CA THR A 9 -0.60 -8.34 69.20
C THR A 9 -1.78 -8.67 70.13
N THR A 10 -2.71 -9.49 69.64
CA THR A 10 -3.31 -10.59 70.41
C THR A 10 -3.67 -11.79 69.51
N LEU A 11 -3.06 -12.93 69.82
CA LEU A 11 -3.45 -14.29 69.39
C LEU A 11 -4.79 -14.68 70.04
N ARG A 12 -5.71 -15.31 69.29
CA ARG A 12 -6.63 -16.31 69.84
C ARG A 12 -6.76 -17.49 68.89
N ARG A 13 -6.44 -18.65 69.42
CA ARG A 13 -6.65 -20.03 68.94
C ARG A 13 -8.14 -20.36 69.01
N GLY A 14 -8.66 -21.07 68.02
CA GLY A 14 -9.99 -21.68 68.12
C GLY A 14 -10.29 -22.62 66.94
N LEU A 15 -10.12 -23.88 67.22
CA LEU A 15 -10.75 -25.15 66.81
C LEU A 15 -11.24 -25.36 65.33
N ALA A 16 -10.86 -26.56 64.95
CA ALA A 16 -11.19 -27.42 63.84
C ALA A 16 -12.66 -27.50 63.40
N GLY A 17 -12.85 -27.46 62.06
CA GLY A 17 -14.05 -27.92 61.40
C GLY A 17 -13.66 -28.63 60.12
N LEU A 18 -13.85 -29.94 60.10
CA LEU A 18 -13.73 -30.80 58.92
C LEU A 18 -14.87 -30.44 57.97
N GLY A 19 -14.54 -29.85 56.86
CA GLY A 19 -15.44 -29.59 55.74
C GLY A 19 -14.90 -30.21 54.45
N ALA A 20 -15.67 -31.16 53.90
CA ALA A 20 -15.36 -31.90 52.68
C ALA A 20 -15.04 -30.93 51.50
N GLY A 21 -13.82 -31.02 51.03
CA GLY A 21 -13.40 -30.27 49.86
C GLY A 21 -13.93 -30.89 48.56
N ALA A 22 -14.86 -30.21 47.92
CA ALA A 22 -15.16 -30.47 46.52
C ALA A 22 -14.01 -29.94 45.67
N LEU A 23 -13.23 -30.82 45.07
CA LEU A 23 -12.26 -30.49 44.02
C LEU A 23 -13.01 -30.00 42.81
N LEU A 24 -13.12 -28.70 42.65
CA LEU A 24 -13.43 -28.07 41.35
C LEU A 24 -12.18 -28.20 40.48
N LEU A 25 -12.17 -29.22 39.62
CA LEU A 25 -11.29 -29.30 38.48
C LEU A 25 -11.64 -28.12 37.56
N GLY A 26 -11.01 -26.98 37.78
CA GLY A 26 -10.99 -25.85 36.84
C GLY A 26 -10.28 -26.31 35.58
N GLY A 27 -11.04 -26.77 34.57
CA GLY A 27 -10.52 -27.03 33.26
C GLY A 27 -10.00 -25.71 32.71
N ALA A 28 -8.67 -25.55 32.60
CA ALA A 28 -8.07 -24.51 31.82
C ALA A 28 -8.52 -24.73 30.38
N GLN A 29 -9.49 -23.95 29.92
CA GLN A 29 -9.80 -23.86 28.50
C GLN A 29 -8.61 -23.17 27.86
N ILE A 30 -7.73 -23.95 27.22
CA ILE A 30 -6.75 -23.43 26.28
C ILE A 30 -7.57 -22.93 25.08
N VAL A 31 -7.85 -21.63 25.06
CA VAL A 31 -8.32 -20.97 23.86
C VAL A 31 -7.12 -20.97 22.91
N THR A 32 -7.02 -22.00 22.07
CA THR A 32 -6.16 -21.97 20.92
C THR A 32 -6.71 -20.89 20.02
N GLN A 33 -6.17 -19.67 20.10
CA GLN A 33 -6.35 -18.68 19.06
C GLN A 33 -5.75 -19.30 17.80
N SER A 34 -6.63 -19.76 16.91
CA SER A 34 -6.21 -20.13 15.56
C SER A 34 -5.59 -18.89 14.97
N ALA A 35 -4.27 -18.89 14.75
CA ALA A 35 -3.63 -17.86 13.94
C ALA A 35 -4.46 -17.71 12.66
N ALA A 36 -4.90 -16.51 12.35
CA ALA A 36 -5.64 -16.26 11.13
C ALA A 36 -4.73 -16.74 9.99
N SER A 37 -5.21 -17.69 9.21
CA SER A 37 -4.45 -18.30 8.14
C SER A 37 -4.37 -17.27 7.02
N ALA A 38 -3.19 -16.70 6.75
CA ALA A 38 -2.95 -15.91 5.54
C ALA A 38 -3.43 -16.68 4.31
N LEU A 39 -3.86 -15.98 3.25
CA LEU A 39 -4.26 -16.63 2.00
C LEU A 39 -3.25 -17.72 1.63
N PRO A 40 -3.71 -18.96 1.32
CA PRO A 40 -2.82 -20.11 1.25
C PRO A 40 -1.66 -19.90 0.29
N GLY A 41 -0.44 -20.08 0.81
CA GLY A 41 0.77 -19.97 0.01
C GLY A 41 1.15 -18.54 -0.36
N LEU A 42 0.77 -17.54 0.45
CA LEU A 42 1.25 -16.18 0.27
C LEU A 42 2.78 -16.13 0.26
N VAL A 43 3.34 -15.52 -0.78
CA VAL A 43 4.77 -15.25 -0.92
C VAL A 43 4.97 -13.85 -1.50
N ARG A 44 6.04 -13.20 -1.10
CA ARG A 44 6.51 -11.94 -1.65
C ARG A 44 7.65 -12.22 -2.63
N THR A 45 7.60 -11.62 -3.81
CA THR A 45 8.69 -11.65 -4.79
C THR A 45 9.08 -10.24 -5.18
N THR A 46 10.36 -10.01 -5.44
CA THR A 46 10.91 -8.68 -5.73
C THR A 46 11.87 -8.76 -6.90
N ALA A 47 11.85 -7.74 -7.75
CA ALA A 47 12.84 -7.55 -8.80
C ALA A 47 13.14 -6.05 -8.96
N THR A 48 14.42 -5.73 -9.21
CA THR A 48 14.90 -4.35 -9.41
C THR A 48 15.54 -4.24 -10.78
N SER A 49 15.27 -3.14 -11.49
CA SER A 49 15.88 -2.85 -12.78
C SER A 49 17.37 -2.54 -12.65
N ALA A 50 18.11 -2.64 -13.73
CA ALA A 50 19.49 -2.14 -13.78
C ALA A 50 19.52 -0.62 -13.50
N PRO A 51 20.54 -0.10 -12.78
CA PRO A 51 20.74 1.32 -12.63
C PRO A 51 21.08 1.99 -13.97
N GLY A 52 20.70 3.25 -14.14
CA GLY A 52 20.98 4.05 -15.33
C GLY A 52 20.14 5.33 -15.33
N SER A 53 20.34 6.19 -16.30
CA SER A 53 19.68 7.50 -16.48
C SER A 53 18.79 7.54 -17.72
N THR A 54 18.07 6.46 -18.02
CA THR A 54 17.10 6.43 -19.12
C THR A 54 15.80 7.12 -18.72
N VAL A 55 15.21 7.87 -19.64
CA VAL A 55 13.98 8.66 -19.41
C VAL A 55 12.81 7.87 -18.84
N GLU A 56 12.72 6.58 -19.13
CA GLU A 56 11.66 5.70 -18.64
C GLU A 56 12.24 4.32 -18.29
N LYS A 57 11.78 3.75 -17.20
CA LYS A 57 12.10 2.39 -16.78
C LYS A 57 10.86 1.62 -16.37
N SER A 58 10.92 0.33 -16.61
CA SER A 58 9.89 -0.61 -16.21
C SER A 58 10.53 -1.88 -15.64
N GLN A 59 10.01 -2.36 -14.54
CA GLN A 59 10.41 -3.62 -13.95
C GLN A 59 9.19 -4.51 -13.73
N THR A 60 9.28 -5.74 -14.22
CA THR A 60 8.28 -6.77 -13.95
C THR A 60 8.88 -7.84 -13.04
N VAL A 61 8.12 -8.24 -12.04
CA VAL A 61 8.40 -9.39 -11.20
C VAL A 61 7.30 -10.44 -11.40
N ASN A 62 7.68 -11.69 -11.60
CA ASN A 62 6.73 -12.78 -11.82
C ASN A 62 6.47 -13.57 -10.53
N CYS A 63 5.24 -14.03 -10.38
CA CYS A 63 4.89 -14.99 -9.36
C CYS A 63 5.51 -16.37 -9.62
N PRO A 64 5.83 -17.14 -8.59
CA PRO A 64 6.20 -18.53 -8.75
C PRO A 64 5.13 -19.33 -9.49
N LYS A 65 5.56 -20.41 -10.18
CA LYS A 65 4.65 -21.28 -10.94
C LYS A 65 3.44 -21.72 -10.10
N GLY A 66 2.26 -21.58 -10.68
CA GLY A 66 0.99 -21.94 -10.04
C GLY A 66 0.40 -20.87 -9.10
N LYS A 67 1.09 -19.76 -8.88
CA LYS A 67 0.60 -18.64 -8.08
C LYS A 67 0.08 -17.49 -8.93
N LYS A 68 -0.76 -16.66 -8.33
CA LYS A 68 -1.35 -15.46 -8.91
C LYS A 68 -0.99 -14.24 -8.09
N VAL A 69 -0.78 -13.12 -8.77
CA VAL A 69 -0.60 -11.81 -8.12
C VAL A 69 -1.91 -11.42 -7.44
N LEU A 70 -1.83 -11.05 -6.19
CA LEU A 70 -2.95 -10.46 -5.46
C LEU A 70 -2.94 -8.93 -5.56
N GLY A 71 -1.77 -8.35 -5.45
CA GLY A 71 -1.45 -6.95 -5.57
C GLY A 71 0.07 -6.78 -5.53
N GLY A 72 0.52 -5.59 -5.30
CA GLY A 72 1.95 -5.33 -5.25
C GLY A 72 2.28 -3.97 -4.67
N ALA A 73 3.54 -3.68 -4.75
CA ALA A 73 4.19 -2.45 -4.33
C ALA A 73 5.30 -2.08 -5.31
N GLY A 74 5.81 -0.87 -5.23
CA GLY A 74 6.94 -0.49 -6.05
C GLY A 74 7.49 0.88 -5.74
N ARG A 75 8.77 1.08 -6.05
CA ARG A 75 9.46 2.32 -5.75
C ARG A 75 10.52 2.68 -6.77
N VAL A 76 10.88 3.94 -6.75
CA VAL A 76 12.03 4.54 -7.45
C VAL A 76 13.12 4.80 -6.42
N ASP A 77 14.33 4.34 -6.69
CA ASP A 77 15.52 4.57 -5.88
C ASP A 77 16.61 5.24 -6.72
N GLY A 78 17.44 6.10 -6.09
CA GLY A 78 18.61 6.75 -6.72
C GLY A 78 18.32 8.03 -7.49
N ALA A 79 17.08 8.33 -7.86
CA ALA A 79 16.73 9.61 -8.47
C ALA A 79 16.74 10.75 -7.44
N PRO A 80 17.22 11.95 -7.80
CA PRO A 80 17.08 13.13 -6.94
C PRO A 80 15.60 13.48 -6.75
N ASN A 81 15.22 13.95 -5.58
CA ASN A 81 13.89 14.45 -5.24
C ASN A 81 12.74 13.86 -6.09
N GLY A 82 11.92 14.69 -6.72
CA GLY A 82 10.76 14.31 -7.56
C GLY A 82 11.04 14.21 -9.06
N GLU A 83 12.31 14.21 -9.50
CA GLU A 83 12.68 14.10 -10.93
C GLU A 83 12.10 12.86 -11.63
N VAL A 84 11.81 11.81 -10.86
CA VAL A 84 11.24 10.57 -11.39
C VAL A 84 9.99 10.19 -10.62
N GLY A 85 8.88 10.01 -11.32
CA GLY A 85 7.59 9.62 -10.75
C GLY A 85 7.05 8.31 -11.30
N LEU A 86 6.19 7.64 -10.52
CA LEU A 86 5.52 6.42 -10.93
C LEU A 86 4.52 6.69 -12.06
N THR A 87 4.57 5.88 -13.12
CA THR A 87 3.63 5.92 -14.26
C THR A 87 2.76 4.68 -14.35
N PHE A 88 3.20 3.56 -13.76
CA PHE A 88 2.49 2.30 -13.75
C PHE A 88 2.79 1.48 -12.50
N SER A 89 1.77 0.91 -11.90
CA SER A 89 1.87 -0.03 -10.79
C SER A 89 0.65 -0.95 -10.82
N SER A 90 0.79 -2.19 -11.32
CA SER A 90 -0.35 -3.12 -11.41
C SER A 90 0.02 -4.55 -11.80
N PRO A 91 -0.86 -5.53 -11.51
CA PRO A 91 -0.79 -6.87 -12.09
C PRO A 91 -0.81 -6.84 -13.62
N VAL A 92 -0.04 -7.74 -14.23
CA VAL A 92 0.07 -7.94 -15.68
C VAL A 92 -0.04 -9.42 -16.04
N ASN A 93 -0.17 -9.69 -17.35
CA ASN A 93 -0.16 -11.06 -17.89
C ASN A 93 -1.18 -11.99 -17.22
N GLY A 94 -2.42 -11.50 -17.00
CA GLY A 94 -3.47 -12.29 -16.34
C GLY A 94 -3.12 -12.72 -14.93
N GLY A 95 -2.34 -11.86 -14.22
CA GLY A 95 -1.91 -12.10 -12.84
C GLY A 95 -0.68 -13.00 -12.71
N ALA A 96 0.08 -13.24 -13.77
CA ALA A 96 1.34 -13.96 -13.68
C ALA A 96 2.49 -13.10 -13.13
N GLY A 97 2.39 -11.76 -13.24
CA GLY A 97 3.40 -10.82 -12.78
C GLY A 97 2.81 -9.50 -12.31
N PHE A 98 3.65 -8.69 -11.68
CA PHE A 98 3.39 -7.32 -11.29
C PHE A 98 4.44 -6.40 -11.91
N THR A 99 4.00 -5.31 -12.52
CA THR A 99 4.90 -4.35 -13.17
C THR A 99 4.81 -3.00 -12.49
N VAL A 100 5.95 -2.39 -12.31
CA VAL A 100 6.10 -0.99 -11.90
C VAL A 100 6.89 -0.27 -12.98
N SER A 101 6.42 0.91 -13.40
CA SER A 101 7.14 1.79 -14.30
C SER A 101 7.19 3.19 -13.72
N ALA A 102 8.25 3.90 -14.07
CA ALA A 102 8.46 5.29 -13.70
C ALA A 102 9.12 6.04 -14.86
N ALA A 103 8.93 7.35 -14.89
CA ALA A 103 9.51 8.22 -15.90
C ALA A 103 10.06 9.49 -15.27
N GLU A 104 11.10 10.01 -15.90
CA GLU A 104 11.64 11.34 -15.64
C GLU A 104 10.65 12.41 -16.13
N ASP A 105 10.75 13.60 -15.54
CA ASP A 105 10.00 14.78 -16.01
C ASP A 105 10.61 15.42 -17.27
N ALA A 106 10.24 16.69 -17.50
CA ALA A 106 10.75 17.46 -18.62
C ALA A 106 12.23 17.74 -18.54
N ASP A 107 12.70 18.05 -17.35
CA ASP A 107 14.08 18.47 -17.09
C ASP A 107 15.02 17.27 -17.10
N GLY A 108 14.50 16.10 -16.78
CA GLY A 108 15.22 14.84 -16.73
C GLY A 108 16.29 14.80 -15.65
N THR A 109 17.00 13.68 -15.55
CA THR A 109 18.12 13.56 -14.62
C THR A 109 19.29 12.77 -15.21
N THR A 110 20.51 13.20 -14.88
CA THR A 110 21.73 12.42 -15.20
C THR A 110 22.06 11.37 -14.12
N ALA A 111 21.31 11.35 -13.02
CA ALA A 111 21.49 10.37 -11.95
C ALA A 111 21.12 8.96 -12.41
N ASN A 112 21.87 7.98 -11.94
CA ASN A 112 21.47 6.58 -12.11
C ASN A 112 20.38 6.23 -11.12
N TRP A 113 19.23 5.80 -11.64
CA TRP A 113 18.09 5.40 -10.83
C TRP A 113 17.58 4.00 -11.19
N THR A 114 16.79 3.41 -10.34
CA THR A 114 16.22 2.09 -10.50
C THR A 114 14.72 2.09 -10.18
N VAL A 115 14.01 1.10 -10.74
CA VAL A 115 12.64 0.77 -10.37
C VAL A 115 12.64 -0.60 -9.71
N THR A 116 12.04 -0.69 -8.53
CA THR A 116 11.80 -1.95 -7.83
C THR A 116 10.32 -2.30 -7.92
N ALA A 117 10.01 -3.51 -8.38
CA ALA A 117 8.68 -4.09 -8.37
C ALA A 117 8.60 -5.20 -7.31
N ILE A 118 7.52 -5.20 -6.53
CA ILE A 118 7.23 -6.19 -5.49
C ILE A 118 5.84 -6.77 -5.78
N ALA A 119 5.74 -8.11 -5.86
CA ALA A 119 4.46 -8.80 -6.04
C ALA A 119 4.11 -9.61 -4.80
N PHE A 120 2.88 -9.49 -4.35
CA PHE A 120 2.27 -10.39 -3.38
C PHE A 120 1.52 -11.49 -4.14
N CYS A 121 2.02 -12.71 -4.04
CA CYS A 121 1.55 -13.87 -4.81
C CYS A 121 0.97 -14.93 -3.88
N SER A 122 -0.13 -15.57 -4.26
CA SER A 122 -0.68 -16.72 -3.52
C SER A 122 -1.24 -17.77 -4.47
N ASN A 123 -1.70 -18.89 -3.93
CA ASN A 123 -2.62 -19.75 -4.65
C ASN A 123 -3.86 -18.91 -5.03
N GLU A 124 -4.49 -19.25 -6.15
CA GLU A 124 -5.62 -18.46 -6.67
C GLU A 124 -6.76 -18.38 -5.66
N PRO A 125 -7.09 -17.20 -5.12
CA PRO A 125 -8.20 -17.07 -4.18
C PRO A 125 -9.56 -17.15 -4.88
N ALA A 126 -10.57 -17.50 -4.12
CA ALA A 126 -11.92 -17.67 -4.65
C ALA A 126 -12.44 -16.42 -5.36
N GLY A 127 -12.82 -16.58 -6.61
CA GLY A 127 -13.42 -15.52 -7.43
C GLY A 127 -12.42 -14.45 -7.88
N LEU A 128 -11.12 -14.75 -7.91
CA LEU A 128 -10.09 -13.85 -8.43
C LEU A 128 -10.47 -13.33 -9.82
N GLN A 129 -10.36 -12.04 -10.00
CA GLN A 129 -10.61 -11.36 -11.27
C GLN A 129 -9.82 -10.06 -11.33
N TYR A 130 -9.14 -9.83 -12.43
CA TYR A 130 -8.48 -8.56 -12.73
C TYR A 130 -9.41 -7.73 -13.60
N VAL A 131 -9.73 -6.52 -13.15
CA VAL A 131 -10.60 -5.60 -13.88
C VAL A 131 -9.90 -4.27 -14.07
N GLN A 132 -10.21 -3.61 -15.17
CA GLN A 132 -9.64 -2.29 -15.49
C GLN A 132 -10.64 -1.42 -16.22
N HIS A 133 -10.46 -0.12 -16.09
CA HIS A 133 -11.18 0.88 -16.87
C HIS A 133 -10.22 1.99 -17.26
N THR A 134 -10.23 2.37 -18.55
CA THR A 134 -9.43 3.47 -19.07
C THR A 134 -10.35 4.64 -19.40
N PHE A 135 -10.07 5.80 -18.81
CA PHE A 135 -10.77 7.02 -19.18
C PHE A 135 -10.31 7.49 -20.57
N THR A 136 -11.24 7.98 -21.37
CA THR A 136 -10.95 8.44 -22.76
C THR A 136 -9.77 9.40 -22.78
N ALA A 137 -8.84 9.19 -23.71
CA ALA A 137 -7.66 10.02 -23.88
C ALA A 137 -8.01 11.48 -24.22
N GLY A 138 -7.17 12.41 -23.80
CA GLY A 138 -7.27 13.85 -24.07
C GLY A 138 -6.04 14.56 -23.51
N SER A 139 -5.99 15.87 -23.61
CA SER A 139 -4.84 16.73 -23.25
C SER A 139 -5.16 17.69 -22.10
N THR A 140 -5.95 17.25 -21.10
CA THR A 140 -6.20 18.04 -19.89
C THR A 140 -5.10 17.83 -18.88
N LYS A 141 -4.75 18.86 -18.08
CA LYS A 141 -3.67 18.85 -17.08
C LYS A 141 -3.81 17.75 -16.04
N SER A 142 -5.03 17.33 -15.71
CA SER A 142 -5.29 16.23 -14.79
C SER A 142 -6.30 15.26 -15.35
N ARG A 143 -6.19 13.97 -14.97
CA ARG A 143 -7.09 12.91 -15.35
C ARG A 143 -7.27 11.91 -14.25
N TRP A 144 -8.41 11.27 -14.26
CA TRP A 144 -8.72 10.16 -13.35
C TRP A 144 -9.55 9.08 -14.05
N SER A 145 -9.53 7.90 -13.51
CA SER A 145 -10.33 6.76 -13.92
C SER A 145 -10.74 5.97 -12.69
N SER A 146 -11.90 5.33 -12.71
CA SER A 146 -12.34 4.46 -11.63
C SER A 146 -12.84 3.13 -12.16
N ILE A 147 -12.63 2.06 -11.39
CA ILE A 147 -13.15 0.72 -11.65
C ILE A 147 -13.71 0.10 -10.39
N THR A 148 -14.91 -0.44 -10.47
CA THR A 148 -15.58 -1.11 -9.36
C THR A 148 -15.54 -2.62 -9.54
N CYS A 149 -15.21 -3.35 -8.49
CA CYS A 149 -15.26 -4.80 -8.47
C CYS A 149 -16.70 -5.32 -8.75
N PRO A 150 -16.86 -6.41 -9.50
CA PRO A 150 -18.14 -7.01 -9.75
C PRO A 150 -18.91 -7.32 -8.46
N LYS A 151 -20.25 -7.39 -8.57
CA LYS A 151 -21.14 -7.67 -7.43
C LYS A 151 -20.65 -8.87 -6.60
N GLY A 152 -20.59 -8.67 -5.28
CA GLY A 152 -20.15 -9.69 -4.33
C GLY A 152 -18.63 -9.86 -4.22
N LYS A 153 -17.85 -8.98 -4.86
CA LYS A 153 -16.39 -8.96 -4.75
C LYS A 153 -15.88 -7.68 -4.09
N LYS A 154 -14.68 -7.77 -3.54
CA LYS A 154 -13.93 -6.68 -2.91
C LYS A 154 -12.54 -6.58 -3.54
N VAL A 155 -11.94 -5.42 -3.40
CA VAL A 155 -10.55 -5.14 -3.81
C VAL A 155 -9.59 -5.87 -2.88
N LEU A 156 -8.67 -6.63 -3.47
CA LEU A 156 -7.51 -7.23 -2.79
C LEU A 156 -6.18 -6.62 -3.26
N GLY A 157 -6.19 -5.96 -4.42
CA GLY A 157 -5.04 -5.24 -4.94
C GLY A 157 -5.48 -4.07 -5.82
N ALA A 158 -4.68 -3.03 -5.82
CA ALA A 158 -4.93 -1.78 -6.52
C ALA A 158 -3.83 -1.51 -7.55
N GLY A 159 -4.17 -0.77 -8.60
CA GLY A 159 -3.21 -0.35 -9.60
C GLY A 159 -3.65 0.84 -10.43
N GLY A 160 -2.68 1.49 -11.03
CA GLY A 160 -2.86 2.63 -11.92
C GLY A 160 -1.89 2.60 -13.08
N ARG A 161 -2.28 3.20 -14.22
CA ARG A 161 -1.42 3.38 -15.38
C ARG A 161 -1.71 4.69 -16.08
N VAL A 162 -0.64 5.41 -16.39
CA VAL A 162 -0.64 6.53 -17.34
C VAL A 162 -0.17 6.02 -18.70
N SER A 163 -0.80 6.44 -19.79
CA SER A 163 -0.44 6.04 -21.14
C SER A 163 -0.51 7.23 -22.09
N GLY A 164 0.47 7.38 -23.00
CA GLY A 164 0.51 8.41 -24.03
C GLY A 164 1.19 9.71 -23.61
N ALA A 165 1.49 9.94 -22.34
CA ALA A 165 2.08 11.18 -21.84
C ALA A 165 3.60 11.29 -22.02
N LYS A 166 4.29 10.21 -22.35
CA LYS A 166 5.76 10.18 -22.58
C LYS A 166 6.57 10.83 -21.44
N GLY A 167 6.26 10.46 -20.19
CA GLY A 167 6.90 11.02 -19.00
C GLY A 167 6.30 12.34 -18.50
N ARG A 168 5.48 13.03 -19.33
CA ARG A 168 4.90 14.35 -19.03
C ARG A 168 3.67 14.30 -18.12
N ALA A 169 3.23 13.13 -17.73
CA ALA A 169 2.22 12.93 -16.69
C ALA A 169 2.57 11.68 -15.87
N VAL A 170 2.36 11.77 -14.58
CA VAL A 170 2.65 10.72 -13.61
C VAL A 170 1.44 10.40 -12.75
N LEU A 171 1.42 9.22 -12.16
CA LEU A 171 0.42 8.88 -11.15
C LEU A 171 0.58 9.79 -9.93
N THR A 172 -0.52 10.39 -9.51
CA THR A 172 -0.63 11.13 -8.25
C THR A 172 -1.48 10.39 -7.24
N GLY A 173 -2.20 9.35 -7.66
CA GLY A 173 -2.96 8.54 -6.73
C GLY A 173 -3.43 7.21 -7.32
N VAL A 174 -3.48 6.23 -6.46
CA VAL A 174 -4.20 4.97 -6.62
C VAL A 174 -4.95 4.76 -5.31
N VAL A 175 -6.25 5.01 -5.32
CA VAL A 175 -7.05 5.16 -4.10
C VAL A 175 -8.16 4.12 -4.05
N PRO A 176 -8.17 3.23 -3.06
CA PRO A 176 -9.31 2.37 -2.81
C PRO A 176 -10.43 3.15 -2.10
N SER A 177 -11.69 2.84 -2.44
CA SER A 177 -12.85 3.36 -1.72
C SER A 177 -12.95 2.77 -0.32
N GLU A 178 -13.57 3.48 0.62
CA GLU A 178 -13.77 3.04 2.01
C GLU A 178 -14.54 1.71 2.10
N ASP A 179 -15.50 1.49 1.19
CA ASP A 179 -16.23 0.23 1.14
C ASP A 179 -15.41 -0.93 0.54
N GLY A 180 -14.17 -0.68 0.11
CA GLY A 180 -13.24 -1.65 -0.47
C GLY A 180 -13.73 -2.24 -1.79
N ARG A 181 -14.49 -1.51 -2.61
CA ARG A 181 -15.05 -2.04 -3.86
C ARG A 181 -14.54 -1.35 -5.11
N THR A 182 -14.03 -0.15 -5.00
CA THR A 182 -13.62 0.68 -6.14
C THR A 182 -12.16 1.09 -6.01
N ILE A 183 -11.44 1.14 -7.12
CA ILE A 183 -10.15 1.79 -7.24
C ILE A 183 -10.29 3.01 -8.14
N THR A 184 -9.79 4.15 -7.68
CA THR A 184 -9.63 5.36 -8.48
C THR A 184 -8.14 5.62 -8.69
N ALA A 185 -7.72 5.73 -9.94
CA ALA A 185 -6.37 6.18 -10.31
C ALA A 185 -6.43 7.62 -10.79
N THR A 186 -5.52 8.45 -10.31
CA THR A 186 -5.37 9.85 -10.68
C THR A 186 -3.96 10.11 -11.21
N ALA A 187 -3.85 11.05 -12.13
CA ALA A 187 -2.58 11.48 -12.69
C ALA A 187 -2.62 12.96 -13.07
N TYR A 188 -1.45 13.59 -13.02
CA TYR A 188 -1.24 14.98 -13.41
C TYR A 188 -0.09 15.11 -14.40
N GLU A 189 -0.20 16.09 -15.30
CA GLU A 189 0.93 16.58 -16.08
C GLU A 189 1.90 17.35 -15.18
N ASP A 190 3.18 17.33 -15.55
CA ASP A 190 4.19 18.22 -14.98
C ASP A 190 3.92 19.70 -15.34
N GLU A 191 4.77 20.62 -14.86
CA GLU A 191 4.64 22.07 -15.11
C GLU A 191 4.73 22.43 -16.60
N ALA A 192 5.55 21.72 -17.36
CA ALA A 192 5.71 21.96 -18.78
C ALA A 192 4.54 21.41 -19.61
N GLY A 193 3.75 20.50 -19.05
CA GLY A 193 2.55 19.94 -19.66
C GLY A 193 2.77 19.18 -20.97
N THR A 194 1.69 18.74 -21.60
CA THR A 194 1.77 18.10 -22.92
C THR A 194 0.55 18.42 -23.78
N THR A 195 0.77 18.58 -25.08
CA THR A 195 -0.32 18.66 -26.06
C THR A 195 -0.76 17.28 -26.57
N ALA A 196 -0.06 16.22 -26.17
CA ALA A 196 -0.41 14.85 -26.53
C ALA A 196 -1.68 14.41 -25.81
N ASN A 197 -2.50 13.62 -26.48
CA ASN A 197 -3.60 12.93 -25.83
C ASN A 197 -3.04 11.79 -24.98
N TRP A 198 -3.39 11.80 -23.70
CA TRP A 198 -2.97 10.77 -22.75
C TRP A 198 -4.18 10.26 -21.92
N SER A 199 -4.03 9.14 -21.30
CA SER A 199 -5.10 8.50 -20.55
C SER A 199 -4.62 7.93 -19.23
N VAL A 200 -5.57 7.76 -18.29
CA VAL A 200 -5.38 7.04 -17.03
C VAL A 200 -6.22 5.77 -17.05
N THR A 201 -5.65 4.68 -16.60
CA THR A 201 -6.34 3.42 -16.37
C THR A 201 -6.33 3.11 -14.88
N ALA A 202 -7.49 2.85 -14.30
CA ALA A 202 -7.62 2.25 -12.97
C ALA A 202 -7.68 0.73 -13.13
N LEU A 203 -6.97 0.01 -12.25
CA LEU A 203 -6.92 -1.44 -12.24
C LEU A 203 -7.21 -1.95 -10.81
N ALA A 204 -7.98 -3.04 -10.72
CA ALA A 204 -8.29 -3.69 -9.45
C ALA A 204 -8.16 -5.20 -9.55
N THR A 205 -7.55 -5.81 -8.53
CA THR A 205 -7.65 -7.23 -8.26
C THR A 205 -8.83 -7.45 -7.34
N CYS A 206 -9.83 -8.16 -7.84
CA CYS A 206 -11.09 -8.40 -7.13
C CYS A 206 -11.21 -9.86 -6.71
N VAL A 207 -11.66 -10.11 -5.48
CA VAL A 207 -11.90 -11.46 -4.95
C VAL A 207 -13.24 -11.54 -4.23
N LYS A 208 -13.77 -12.74 -4.01
CA LYS A 208 -14.82 -12.91 -2.98
C LYS A 208 -14.23 -12.49 -1.63
N PRO A 209 -14.97 -11.75 -0.79
CA PRO A 209 -14.45 -11.30 0.49
C PRO A 209 -13.88 -12.46 1.31
N SER A 210 -12.64 -12.32 1.77
CA SER A 210 -11.98 -13.24 2.70
C SER A 210 -12.06 -12.67 4.12
N LYS A 211 -11.77 -13.52 5.11
CA LYS A 211 -11.69 -13.08 6.51
C LYS A 211 -10.63 -11.99 6.65
N GLY A 212 -10.93 -10.95 7.44
CA GLY A 212 -10.00 -9.87 7.71
C GLY A 212 -9.64 -9.00 6.50
N LEU A 213 -10.38 -9.10 5.37
CA LEU A 213 -10.17 -8.22 4.22
C LEU A 213 -10.64 -6.82 4.55
N GLU A 214 -9.69 -5.93 4.71
CA GLU A 214 -9.91 -4.53 5.06
C GLU A 214 -8.85 -3.63 4.41
N ILE A 215 -9.18 -2.35 4.33
CA ILE A 215 -8.28 -1.30 3.88
C ILE A 215 -7.94 -0.43 5.06
N VAL A 216 -6.66 -0.39 5.39
CA VAL A 216 -6.10 0.48 6.43
C VAL A 216 -5.44 1.69 5.77
N GLN A 217 -5.41 2.83 6.43
CA GLN A 217 -4.85 4.06 5.88
C GLN A 217 -4.14 4.91 6.91
N ALA A 218 -3.10 5.61 6.47
CA ALA A 218 -2.41 6.63 7.24
C ALA A 218 -2.04 7.80 6.32
N GLY A 219 -2.13 9.01 6.82
CA GLY A 219 -1.81 10.21 6.05
C GLY A 219 -0.92 11.16 6.83
N THR A 220 -0.31 12.11 6.15
CA THR A 220 0.44 13.22 6.74
C THR A 220 -0.45 14.45 6.89
N ALA A 221 -0.06 15.37 7.75
CA ALA A 221 -0.51 16.75 7.64
C ALA A 221 -0.03 17.35 6.31
N GLN A 222 -0.66 18.44 5.89
CA GLN A 222 -0.13 19.23 4.77
C GLN A 222 1.18 19.90 5.17
N SER A 223 2.16 19.86 4.28
CA SER A 223 3.49 20.45 4.45
C SER A 223 3.97 21.02 3.12
N SER A 224 4.96 21.90 3.17
CA SER A 224 5.75 22.38 2.04
C SER A 224 7.15 21.75 2.01
N ASP A 225 7.34 20.61 2.66
CA ASP A 225 8.62 19.89 2.62
C ASP A 225 8.87 19.31 1.23
N VAL A 226 10.10 19.35 0.78
CA VAL A 226 10.52 18.86 -0.55
C VAL A 226 10.24 17.37 -0.74
N SER A 227 10.20 16.60 0.34
CA SER A 227 9.97 15.15 0.30
C SER A 227 9.25 14.69 1.56
N ILE A 228 8.17 13.94 1.39
CA ILE A 228 7.38 13.41 2.49
C ILE A 228 7.17 11.90 2.32
N ALA A 229 7.30 11.17 3.43
CA ALA A 229 6.80 9.81 3.57
C ALA A 229 5.60 9.81 4.53
N ALA A 230 4.53 9.13 4.17
CA ALA A 230 3.47 8.83 5.13
C ALA A 230 4.02 7.92 6.25
N ALA A 231 3.43 8.00 7.43
CA ALA A 231 3.82 7.10 8.52
C ALA A 231 3.67 5.63 8.06
N PRO A 232 4.61 4.75 8.43
CA PRO A 232 4.48 3.32 8.14
C PRO A 232 3.16 2.78 8.70
N LEU A 233 2.47 1.99 7.89
CA LEU A 233 1.14 1.48 8.16
C LEU A 233 1.16 -0.05 8.18
N SER A 234 0.97 -0.65 9.34
CA SER A 234 0.95 -2.12 9.48
C SER A 234 -0.46 -2.68 9.37
N CYS A 235 -0.56 -3.89 8.82
CA CYS A 235 -1.81 -4.65 8.84
C CYS A 235 -2.20 -5.03 10.27
N PRO A 236 -3.51 -5.09 10.59
CA PRO A 236 -4.00 -5.59 11.87
C PRO A 236 -3.53 -7.02 12.18
N GLU A 237 -3.46 -7.34 13.48
CA GLU A 237 -3.05 -8.66 13.93
C GLU A 237 -3.85 -9.78 13.25
N GLY A 238 -3.15 -10.79 12.79
CA GLY A 238 -3.73 -11.95 12.08
C GLY A 238 -4.08 -11.69 10.62
N THR A 239 -3.73 -10.54 10.06
CA THR A 239 -3.81 -10.24 8.62
C THR A 239 -2.43 -9.97 8.03
N ARG A 240 -2.31 -10.07 6.72
CA ARG A 240 -1.09 -9.83 5.96
C ARG A 240 -1.34 -8.81 4.86
N LEU A 241 -0.29 -8.12 4.45
CA LEU A 241 -0.33 -7.15 3.36
C LEU A 241 -0.44 -7.86 2.00
N HIS A 242 -1.38 -7.43 1.17
CA HIS A 242 -1.64 -7.96 -0.16
C HIS A 242 -1.53 -6.92 -1.27
N GLY A 243 -1.47 -5.65 -0.92
CA GLY A 243 -1.31 -4.55 -1.86
C GLY A 243 -1.07 -3.23 -1.16
N VAL A 244 -0.32 -2.36 -1.82
CA VAL A 244 -0.06 -0.99 -1.38
C VAL A 244 -0.67 -0.03 -2.39
N ALA A 245 -1.33 0.98 -1.89
CA ALA A 245 -1.87 2.08 -2.65
C ALA A 245 -1.56 3.41 -1.95
N GLY A 246 -1.75 4.53 -2.62
CA GLY A 246 -1.46 5.83 -2.02
C GLY A 246 -1.83 6.99 -2.91
N GLU A 247 -1.80 8.18 -2.35
CA GLU A 247 -2.10 9.42 -3.06
C GLU A 247 -1.28 10.61 -2.56
N VAL A 248 -1.07 11.55 -3.44
CA VAL A 248 -0.61 12.92 -3.16
C VAL A 248 -1.82 13.82 -3.16
N GLY A 249 -2.07 14.50 -2.06
CA GLY A 249 -3.09 15.54 -1.94
C GLY A 249 -2.46 16.91 -2.12
N GLY A 250 -2.90 17.70 -3.07
CA GLY A 250 -2.28 18.97 -3.45
C GLY A 250 -1.19 18.81 -4.52
N GLY A 251 -0.20 19.70 -4.56
CA GLY A 251 0.99 19.62 -5.44
C GLY A 251 0.75 19.79 -6.94
N ASN A 252 -0.44 19.48 -7.45
CA ASN A 252 -0.92 19.76 -8.83
C ASN A 252 0.06 19.45 -9.99
N GLY A 253 0.83 18.35 -9.86
CA GLY A 253 1.79 17.92 -10.89
C GLY A 253 3.25 18.20 -10.53
N GLU A 254 3.53 19.16 -9.64
CA GLU A 254 4.86 19.48 -9.13
C GLU A 254 5.32 18.45 -8.05
N VAL A 255 4.41 17.64 -7.54
CA VAL A 255 4.69 16.60 -6.55
C VAL A 255 4.41 15.23 -7.15
N ARG A 256 5.39 14.36 -7.11
CA ARG A 256 5.37 13.03 -7.74
C ARG A 256 5.34 11.92 -6.72
N LEU A 257 4.45 10.97 -6.94
CA LEU A 257 4.43 9.72 -6.19
C LEU A 257 5.65 8.88 -6.60
N ARG A 258 6.56 8.64 -5.67
CA ARG A 258 7.83 7.90 -5.90
C ARG A 258 7.79 6.47 -5.41
N ALA A 259 7.00 6.21 -4.39
CA ALA A 259 6.88 4.87 -3.85
C ALA A 259 5.46 4.59 -3.36
N LEU A 260 5.01 3.40 -3.65
CA LEU A 260 3.98 2.64 -2.98
C LEU A 260 4.73 1.40 -2.49
N ASP A 261 5.32 1.45 -1.31
CA ASP A 261 6.35 0.50 -0.86
C ASP A 261 5.84 -0.45 0.21
N ASP A 262 6.44 -1.62 0.25
CA ASP A 262 6.34 -2.58 1.32
C ASP A 262 7.69 -2.57 2.06
N ASP A 263 7.71 -1.94 3.23
CA ASP A 263 8.92 -1.82 4.05
C ASP A 263 9.29 -3.13 4.77
N GLY A 264 8.57 -4.22 4.52
CA GLY A 264 8.69 -5.51 5.20
C GLY A 264 7.70 -5.62 6.37
N ASP A 265 7.60 -6.80 6.96
CA ASP A 265 6.75 -7.10 8.12
C ASP A 265 5.28 -6.63 7.98
N ASP A 266 4.73 -6.77 6.75
CA ASP A 266 3.36 -6.35 6.42
C ASP A 266 3.10 -4.86 6.63
N THR A 267 4.11 -4.04 6.38
CA THR A 267 4.09 -2.58 6.56
C THR A 267 4.13 -1.86 5.22
N ALA A 268 3.16 -1.00 4.98
CA ALA A 268 3.03 -0.19 3.77
C ALA A 268 3.46 1.26 4.01
N THR A 269 4.10 1.88 3.03
CA THR A 269 4.47 3.30 3.04
C THR A 269 4.33 3.90 1.65
N ALA A 270 3.68 5.07 1.53
CA ALA A 270 3.73 5.89 0.32
C ALA A 270 4.72 7.05 0.52
N ARG A 271 5.50 7.34 -0.53
CA ARG A 271 6.48 8.43 -0.54
C ARG A 271 6.28 9.28 -1.78
N ALA A 272 6.38 10.58 -1.59
CA ALA A 272 6.32 11.55 -2.67
C ALA A 272 7.37 12.64 -2.47
N ALA A 273 7.72 13.33 -3.55
CA ALA A 273 8.65 14.45 -3.52
C ALA A 273 8.28 15.47 -4.59
N GLU A 274 8.61 16.72 -4.32
CA GLU A 274 8.61 17.79 -5.30
C GLU A 274 9.71 17.56 -6.33
N ASP A 275 9.46 17.96 -7.58
CA ASP A 275 10.50 18.01 -8.61
C ASP A 275 11.54 19.12 -8.32
N ALA A 276 12.49 19.35 -9.23
CA ALA A 276 13.57 20.33 -9.02
C ALA A 276 13.05 21.77 -8.97
N ASN A 277 11.93 22.05 -9.61
CA ASN A 277 11.31 23.38 -9.62
C ASN A 277 10.57 23.69 -8.32
N GLY A 278 10.20 22.65 -7.56
CA GLY A 278 9.49 22.76 -6.30
C GLY A 278 8.09 23.33 -6.42
N THR A 279 7.43 23.50 -5.29
CA THR A 279 6.12 24.15 -5.24
C THR A 279 5.91 24.94 -3.96
N ASP A 280 5.28 26.13 -4.06
CA ASP A 280 4.84 26.91 -2.91
C ASP A 280 3.56 26.36 -2.27
N ARG A 281 3.02 25.25 -2.78
CA ARG A 281 1.77 24.69 -2.33
C ARG A 281 2.00 23.74 -1.15
N MET A 282 1.06 23.77 -0.23
CA MET A 282 0.97 22.74 0.80
C MET A 282 0.43 21.46 0.17
N TRP A 283 1.06 20.34 0.49
CA TRP A 283 0.68 19.02 -0.02
C TRP A 283 0.82 17.93 1.06
N SER A 284 0.26 16.79 0.82
CA SER A 284 0.26 15.67 1.77
C SER A 284 0.39 14.34 1.05
N VAL A 285 0.78 13.30 1.77
CA VAL A 285 0.81 11.92 1.29
C VAL A 285 -0.09 11.05 2.14
N ARG A 286 -0.82 10.14 1.49
CA ARG A 286 -1.59 9.09 2.17
C ARG A 286 -1.21 7.73 1.64
N THR A 287 -1.03 6.79 2.56
CA THR A 287 -0.84 5.36 2.28
C THR A 287 -2.12 4.60 2.53
N TYR A 288 -2.38 3.61 1.72
CA TYR A 288 -3.40 2.58 1.94
C TYR A 288 -2.74 1.20 1.90
N GLY A 289 -2.97 0.41 2.93
CA GLY A 289 -2.63 -1.01 2.99
C GLY A 289 -3.88 -1.86 2.75
N ILE A 290 -3.82 -2.83 1.86
CA ILE A 290 -4.91 -3.78 1.63
C ILE A 290 -4.52 -5.06 2.34
N CYS A 291 -5.21 -5.36 3.44
CA CYS A 291 -4.90 -6.43 4.37
C CYS A 291 -5.95 -7.55 4.30
N ALA A 292 -5.53 -8.80 4.44
CA ALA A 292 -6.42 -9.96 4.55
C ALA A 292 -5.77 -11.10 5.32
N ALA A 293 -6.59 -12.00 5.91
CA ALA A 293 -6.14 -13.21 6.58
C ALA A 293 -6.06 -14.39 5.60
#